data_ae2529d9d216cfcd75ac9cff9a3c7605
#
_entry.id   ae2529d9d216cfcd75ac9cff9a3c7605
#
_cell.length_a   1.000
_cell.length_b   1.000
_cell.length_c   1.000
_cell.angle_alpha   90.00
_cell.angle_beta   90.00
_cell.angle_gamma   90.00
#
_symmetry.space_group_name_H-M   'P 1'
#
loop_
_entity.id
_entity.type
_entity.pdbx_description
1 polymer ?
#
loop_
_entity_poly.entity_id
_entity_poly.type
_entity_poly.pdbx_seq_one_letter_code
_entity_poly.pdbx_strand_id
1 'polypeptide(L)'
;MKYYIIDAFTDQPFGGNPAGVVLLDGDTFPDEEPMLKVAAELRYSETAFVRILSPKEYHVRYFTPKAEVELCGHATIATFSLLYQMQLAEDECLCHTLAGDLRIEVGEKVMMQMAAPRIVATVEDTDEIFKALGVKDYQSILPVQIVYTGLPDLMIPLRDVAMLQALKPDMDAIAAITHRYEAVSFHVFAFGNDGYTAHVRDFAPLYDIPEESATGTANAA
;
A
#
# COMPACT_ATOMS: atom_id res chain seq x y z
N MET A 1 23.06 0.98 -13.28
CA MET A 1 21.92 0.83 -12.35
C MET A 1 22.15 1.76 -11.17
N LYS A 2 21.23 2.67 -10.91
CA LYS A 2 21.22 3.57 -9.74
C LYS A 2 20.02 3.23 -8.89
N TYR A 3 20.17 3.28 -7.56
CA TYR A 3 19.05 3.08 -6.64
C TYR A 3 18.88 4.27 -5.70
N TYR A 4 17.65 4.45 -5.26
CA TYR A 4 17.22 5.51 -4.36
C TYR A 4 16.32 4.91 -3.27
N ILE A 5 16.20 5.60 -2.16
CA ILE A 5 15.26 5.29 -1.09
C ILE A 5 14.35 6.50 -0.97
N ILE A 6 13.06 6.30 -1.15
CA ILE A 6 12.07 7.38 -1.19
C ILE A 6 10.96 7.04 -0.21
N ASP A 7 10.70 7.96 0.72
CA ASP A 7 9.58 7.88 1.64
C ASP A 7 8.31 8.40 0.92
N ALA A 8 7.36 7.50 0.63
CA ALA A 8 6.08 7.88 0.06
C ALA A 8 5.14 8.46 1.11
N PHE A 9 4.17 9.30 0.68
CA PHE A 9 3.11 9.89 1.50
C PHE A 9 3.57 10.85 2.60
N THR A 10 4.74 11.45 2.44
CA THR A 10 5.29 12.41 3.42
C THR A 10 6.08 13.50 2.73
N ASP A 11 6.18 14.66 3.39
CA ASP A 11 7.09 15.76 3.07
C ASP A 11 8.24 15.86 4.09
N GLN A 12 8.26 14.95 5.09
CA GLN A 12 9.25 14.93 6.15
C GLN A 12 10.18 13.71 6.01
N PRO A 13 11.50 13.88 6.14
CA PRO A 13 12.44 12.76 6.17
C PRO A 13 12.08 11.74 7.26
N PHE A 14 12.16 10.46 6.92
CA PHE A 14 11.86 9.33 7.82
C PHE A 14 10.38 9.24 8.26
N GLY A 15 9.50 9.97 7.58
CA GLY A 15 8.06 9.78 7.70
C GLY A 15 7.53 8.84 6.60
N GLY A 16 6.23 8.61 6.56
CA GLY A 16 5.59 7.86 5.48
C GLY A 16 6.03 6.40 5.36
N ASN A 17 6.01 5.88 4.12
CA ASN A 17 6.34 4.50 3.80
C ASN A 17 7.52 4.42 2.82
N PRO A 18 8.70 3.92 3.24
CA PRO A 18 9.89 3.88 2.41
C PRO A 18 9.83 2.78 1.35
N ALA A 19 10.23 3.11 0.13
CA ALA A 19 10.43 2.16 -0.97
C ALA A 19 11.82 2.28 -1.58
N GLY A 20 12.37 1.15 -2.03
CA GLY A 20 13.51 1.15 -2.93
C GLY A 20 13.05 1.52 -4.35
N VAL A 21 13.77 2.39 -5.04
CA VAL A 21 13.54 2.71 -6.45
C VAL A 21 14.83 2.52 -7.23
N VAL A 22 14.82 1.62 -8.20
CA VAL A 22 15.97 1.28 -9.02
C VAL A 22 15.74 1.75 -10.47
N LEU A 23 16.49 2.73 -10.93
CA LEU A 23 16.44 3.17 -12.32
C LEU A 23 17.39 2.31 -13.17
N LEU A 24 16.83 1.66 -14.18
CA LEU A 24 17.57 0.78 -15.10
C LEU A 24 18.06 1.58 -16.31
N ASP A 25 19.31 1.34 -16.69
CA ASP A 25 19.97 2.04 -17.82
C ASP A 25 19.77 1.30 -19.16
N GLY A 26 19.12 0.12 -19.17
CA GLY A 26 18.98 -0.72 -20.36
C GLY A 26 17.56 -0.78 -20.91
N ASP A 27 17.44 -1.34 -22.13
CA ASP A 27 16.16 -1.53 -22.83
C ASP A 27 15.40 -2.78 -22.38
N THR A 28 15.95 -3.59 -21.48
CA THR A 28 15.33 -4.79 -20.92
C THR A 28 15.48 -4.81 -19.41
N PHE A 29 14.56 -5.49 -18.73
CA PHE A 29 14.77 -5.83 -17.33
C PHE A 29 15.89 -6.88 -17.21
N PRO A 30 16.66 -6.83 -16.12
CA PRO A 30 17.48 -7.97 -15.72
C PRO A 30 16.61 -9.22 -15.51
N ASP A 31 17.25 -10.38 -15.43
CA ASP A 31 16.57 -11.59 -14.95
C ASP A 31 15.98 -11.35 -13.55
N GLU A 32 14.97 -12.12 -13.18
CA GLU A 32 14.24 -11.97 -11.91
C GLU A 32 15.18 -12.13 -10.68
N GLU A 33 16.08 -13.13 -10.72
CA GLU A 33 16.97 -13.45 -9.59
C GLU A 33 17.86 -12.27 -9.16
N PRO A 34 18.55 -11.52 -10.05
CA PRO A 34 19.27 -10.30 -9.69
C PRO A 34 18.40 -9.22 -9.06
N MET A 35 17.16 -9.01 -9.56
CA MET A 35 16.26 -8.01 -9.01
C MET A 35 15.78 -8.40 -7.61
N LEU A 36 15.47 -9.68 -7.40
CA LEU A 36 15.11 -10.22 -6.09
C LEU A 36 16.25 -10.08 -5.08
N LYS A 37 17.49 -10.34 -5.48
CA LYS A 37 18.66 -10.14 -4.60
C LYS A 37 18.85 -8.68 -4.19
N VAL A 38 18.62 -7.74 -5.10
CA VAL A 38 18.69 -6.30 -4.78
C VAL A 38 17.58 -5.92 -3.80
N ALA A 39 16.34 -6.36 -4.01
CA ALA A 39 15.24 -6.11 -3.10
C ALA A 39 15.49 -6.71 -1.70
N ALA A 40 16.03 -7.93 -1.64
CA ALA A 40 16.42 -8.60 -0.39
C ALA A 40 17.54 -7.87 0.36
N GLU A 41 18.51 -7.27 -0.35
CA GLU A 41 19.59 -6.49 0.25
C GLU A 41 19.10 -5.14 0.79
N LEU A 42 18.19 -4.47 0.06
CA LEU A 42 17.61 -3.18 0.47
C LEU A 42 16.67 -3.32 1.67
N ARG A 43 15.98 -4.46 1.82
CA ARG A 43 15.13 -4.81 2.98
C ARG A 43 13.94 -3.90 3.22
N TYR A 44 13.49 -3.16 2.23
CA TYR A 44 12.21 -2.48 2.27
C TYR A 44 11.07 -3.46 1.96
N SER A 45 9.85 -3.11 2.33
CA SER A 45 8.68 -3.93 1.99
C SER A 45 8.67 -4.22 0.49
N GLU A 46 8.85 -3.19 -0.34
CA GLU A 46 9.00 -3.35 -1.78
C GLU A 46 10.10 -2.45 -2.38
N THR A 47 10.63 -2.94 -3.50
CA THR A 47 11.56 -2.22 -4.38
C THR A 47 10.98 -2.19 -5.80
N ALA A 48 10.84 -0.99 -6.36
CA ALA A 48 10.44 -0.77 -7.74
C ALA A 48 11.66 -0.77 -8.68
N PHE A 49 11.61 -1.58 -9.73
CA PHE A 49 12.57 -1.56 -10.84
C PHE A 49 11.93 -0.86 -12.03
N VAL A 50 12.54 0.24 -12.46
CA VAL A 50 11.92 1.20 -13.38
C VAL A 50 12.68 1.26 -14.70
N ARG A 51 11.96 1.06 -15.80
CA ARG A 51 12.39 1.37 -17.16
C ARG A 51 11.64 2.58 -17.66
N ILE A 52 12.36 3.56 -18.17
CA ILE A 52 11.80 4.74 -18.82
C ILE A 52 11.71 4.40 -20.32
N LEU A 53 10.50 4.24 -20.85
CA LEU A 53 10.26 3.94 -22.27
C LEU A 53 10.18 5.23 -23.09
N SER A 54 9.56 6.26 -22.51
CA SER A 54 9.48 7.62 -23.04
C SER A 54 9.22 8.61 -21.88
N PRO A 55 9.22 9.92 -22.11
CA PRO A 55 8.92 10.90 -21.05
C PRO A 55 7.54 10.76 -20.40
N LYS A 56 6.64 10.00 -21.02
CA LYS A 56 5.26 9.76 -20.52
C LYS A 56 4.90 8.27 -20.40
N GLU A 57 5.87 7.37 -20.56
CA GLU A 57 5.62 5.94 -20.58
C GLU A 57 6.73 5.19 -19.84
N TYR A 58 6.33 4.36 -18.90
CA TYR A 58 7.20 3.67 -17.97
C TYR A 58 6.78 2.22 -17.84
N HIS A 59 7.75 1.33 -17.56
CA HIS A 59 7.46 -0.04 -17.19
C HIS A 59 8.12 -0.31 -15.84
N VAL A 60 7.32 -0.73 -14.86
CA VAL A 60 7.75 -0.93 -13.48
C VAL A 60 7.43 -2.36 -13.03
N ARG A 61 8.40 -2.98 -12.38
CA ARG A 61 8.25 -4.27 -11.71
C ARG A 61 8.55 -4.08 -10.24
N TYR A 62 7.77 -4.72 -9.37
CA TYR A 62 7.87 -4.56 -7.92
C TYR A 62 8.30 -5.85 -7.27
N PHE A 63 9.25 -5.77 -6.35
CA PHE A 63 9.79 -6.92 -5.64
C PHE A 63 9.78 -6.68 -4.13
N THR A 64 9.18 -7.60 -3.40
CA THR A 64 9.47 -7.79 -1.99
C THR A 64 10.85 -8.48 -1.83
N PRO A 65 11.41 -8.58 -0.63
CA PRO A 65 12.61 -9.40 -0.41
C PRO A 65 12.48 -10.88 -0.78
N LYS A 66 11.25 -11.38 -1.00
CA LYS A 66 10.96 -12.81 -1.21
C LYS A 66 10.43 -13.14 -2.61
N ALA A 67 9.71 -12.21 -3.25
CA ALA A 67 9.02 -12.47 -4.52
C ALA A 67 8.69 -11.19 -5.27
N GLU A 68 8.42 -11.32 -6.58
CA GLU A 68 7.76 -10.27 -7.35
C GLU A 68 6.29 -10.15 -6.97
N VAL A 69 5.77 -8.92 -6.95
CA VAL A 69 4.35 -8.60 -6.74
C VAL A 69 3.81 -7.82 -7.92
N GLU A 70 2.53 -8.00 -8.21
CA GLU A 70 1.90 -7.42 -9.39
C GLU A 70 1.80 -5.89 -9.36
N LEU A 71 1.59 -5.33 -8.16
CA LEU A 71 1.42 -3.90 -7.93
C LEU A 71 1.84 -3.53 -6.50
N CYS A 72 2.41 -2.34 -6.37
CA CYS A 72 2.66 -1.73 -5.06
C CYS A 72 2.37 -0.22 -5.12
N GLY A 73 1.35 0.23 -4.37
CA GLY A 73 0.90 1.63 -4.40
C GLY A 73 1.95 2.61 -3.91
N HIS A 74 2.54 2.39 -2.72
CA HIS A 74 3.52 3.32 -2.16
C HIS A 74 4.82 3.35 -2.99
N ALA A 75 5.28 2.22 -3.52
CA ALA A 75 6.46 2.17 -4.38
C ALA A 75 6.21 2.86 -5.74
N THR A 76 4.96 2.84 -6.25
CA THR A 76 4.58 3.62 -7.43
C THR A 76 4.64 5.12 -7.14
N ILE A 77 4.02 5.58 -6.04
CA ILE A 77 4.08 6.99 -5.63
C ILE A 77 5.52 7.45 -5.40
N ALA A 78 6.33 6.65 -4.69
CA ALA A 78 7.75 6.91 -4.48
C ALA A 78 8.52 7.05 -5.81
N THR A 79 8.28 6.15 -6.76
CA THR A 79 8.89 6.14 -8.08
C THR A 79 8.59 7.43 -8.83
N PHE A 80 7.32 7.80 -8.98
CA PHE A 80 6.95 8.96 -9.77
C PHE A 80 7.28 10.28 -9.06
N SER A 81 7.30 10.31 -7.71
CA SER A 81 7.83 11.45 -6.95
C SER A 81 9.33 11.67 -7.24
N LEU A 82 10.13 10.60 -7.27
CA LEU A 82 11.54 10.67 -7.66
C LEU A 82 11.70 11.16 -9.11
N LEU A 83 10.94 10.57 -10.04
CA LEU A 83 11.03 10.93 -11.46
C LEU A 83 10.64 12.40 -11.70
N TYR A 84 9.64 12.92 -10.98
CA TYR A 84 9.27 14.34 -11.00
C TYR A 84 10.42 15.24 -10.51
N GLN A 85 11.01 14.91 -9.35
CA GLN A 85 12.15 15.65 -8.79
C GLN A 85 13.36 15.67 -9.74
N MET A 86 13.56 14.59 -10.49
CA MET A 86 14.61 14.46 -11.49
C MET A 86 14.26 15.10 -12.84
N GLN A 87 13.07 15.66 -13.00
CA GLN A 87 12.54 16.21 -14.28
C GLN A 87 12.50 15.15 -15.39
N LEU A 88 12.22 13.91 -15.03
CA LEU A 88 12.10 12.77 -15.95
C LEU A 88 10.65 12.38 -16.22
N ALA A 89 9.70 12.84 -15.41
CA ALA A 89 8.26 12.64 -15.59
C ALA A 89 7.49 13.90 -15.24
N GLU A 90 6.44 14.21 -15.99
CA GLU A 90 5.54 15.32 -15.77
C GLU A 90 4.14 15.03 -16.34
N ASP A 91 3.13 15.78 -15.90
CA ASP A 91 1.74 15.67 -16.33
C ASP A 91 1.16 14.25 -16.13
N GLU A 92 0.50 13.72 -17.16
CA GLU A 92 -0.10 12.40 -17.18
C GLU A 92 0.86 11.37 -17.79
N CYS A 93 1.17 10.32 -17.03
CA CYS A 93 2.05 9.24 -17.41
C CYS A 93 1.32 7.91 -17.45
N LEU A 94 1.74 7.00 -18.34
CA LEU A 94 1.31 5.61 -18.40
C LEU A 94 2.40 4.72 -17.76
N CYS A 95 2.00 3.93 -16.77
CA CYS A 95 2.87 2.98 -16.09
C CYS A 95 2.39 1.55 -16.35
N HIS A 96 3.18 0.76 -17.07
CA HIS A 96 2.93 -0.66 -17.28
C HIS A 96 3.41 -1.44 -16.06
N THR A 97 2.56 -2.34 -15.55
CA THR A 97 2.85 -3.24 -14.43
C THR A 97 2.31 -4.63 -14.71
N LEU A 98 2.61 -5.62 -13.86
CA LEU A 98 2.01 -6.94 -13.98
C LEU A 98 0.49 -6.93 -13.71
N ALA A 99 -0.01 -5.98 -12.90
CA ALA A 99 -1.44 -5.80 -12.65
C ALA A 99 -2.17 -5.09 -13.81
N GLY A 100 -1.44 -4.64 -14.84
CA GLY A 100 -1.95 -3.88 -15.97
C GLY A 100 -1.44 -2.44 -16.01
N ASP A 101 -2.07 -1.64 -16.84
CA ASP A 101 -1.68 -0.25 -17.09
C ASP A 101 -2.31 0.70 -16.06
N LEU A 102 -1.50 1.56 -15.49
CA LEU A 102 -1.89 2.57 -14.51
C LEU A 102 -1.69 3.96 -15.09
N ARG A 103 -2.67 4.83 -14.88
CA ARG A 103 -2.52 6.27 -15.14
C ARG A 103 -2.02 6.96 -13.89
N ILE A 104 -0.95 7.74 -14.05
CA ILE A 104 -0.30 8.47 -12.98
C ILE A 104 -0.30 9.95 -13.34
N GLU A 105 -0.92 10.77 -12.52
CA GLU A 105 -0.79 12.22 -12.61
C GLU A 105 0.43 12.64 -11.79
N VAL A 106 1.38 13.34 -12.46
CA VAL A 106 2.69 13.67 -11.90
C VAL A 106 2.82 15.20 -11.78
N GLY A 107 3.07 15.66 -10.57
CA GLY A 107 3.26 17.06 -10.22
C GLY A 107 3.81 17.21 -8.81
N GLU A 108 3.55 18.32 -8.14
CA GLU A 108 3.90 18.52 -6.72
C GLU A 108 3.31 17.39 -5.84
N LYS A 109 2.15 16.88 -6.24
CA LYS A 109 1.56 15.64 -5.70
C LYS A 109 1.47 14.64 -6.83
N VAL A 110 1.82 13.41 -6.52
CA VAL A 110 1.66 12.27 -7.43
C VAL A 110 0.36 11.57 -7.07
N MET A 111 -0.50 11.38 -8.08
CA MET A 111 -1.78 10.69 -7.94
C MET A 111 -1.80 9.46 -8.85
N MET A 112 -2.18 8.32 -8.31
CA MET A 112 -2.35 7.08 -9.06
C MET A 112 -3.83 6.75 -9.18
N GLN A 113 -4.28 6.47 -10.40
CA GLN A 113 -5.64 6.01 -10.61
C GLN A 113 -5.82 4.62 -10.01
N MET A 114 -6.76 4.49 -9.08
CA MET A 114 -7.16 3.23 -8.46
C MET A 114 -8.40 2.64 -9.12
N ALA A 115 -8.61 1.34 -8.96
CA ALA A 115 -9.90 0.74 -9.29
C ALA A 115 -11.01 1.39 -8.45
N ALA A 116 -12.20 1.56 -9.03
CA ALA A 116 -13.34 2.06 -8.28
C ALA A 116 -13.66 1.13 -7.09
N PRO A 117 -13.89 1.67 -5.87
CA PRO A 117 -14.18 0.85 -4.71
C PRO A 117 -15.45 0.03 -4.91
N ARG A 118 -15.38 -1.25 -4.59
CA ARG A 118 -16.48 -2.21 -4.71
C ARG A 118 -16.61 -3.01 -3.42
N ILE A 119 -17.76 -2.92 -2.77
CA ILE A 119 -18.09 -3.77 -1.62
C ILE A 119 -18.23 -5.22 -2.12
N VAL A 120 -17.39 -6.09 -1.59
CA VAL A 120 -17.39 -7.53 -1.90
C VAL A 120 -18.35 -8.28 -0.98
N ALA A 121 -18.29 -7.97 0.32
CA ALA A 121 -19.15 -8.55 1.35
C ALA A 121 -19.30 -7.62 2.55
N THR A 122 -20.36 -7.85 3.32
CA THR A 122 -20.53 -7.29 4.67
C THR A 122 -20.36 -8.42 5.68
N VAL A 123 -19.59 -8.18 6.74
CA VAL A 123 -19.34 -9.17 7.79
C VAL A 123 -20.40 -8.98 8.89
N GLU A 124 -21.24 -9.99 9.07
CA GLU A 124 -22.34 -9.94 10.06
C GLU A 124 -21.85 -10.22 11.49
N ASP A 125 -20.98 -11.23 11.66
CA ASP A 125 -20.39 -11.57 12.96
C ASP A 125 -18.99 -10.97 13.08
N THR A 126 -18.90 -9.88 13.85
CA THR A 126 -17.67 -9.09 14.00
C THR A 126 -16.95 -9.33 15.34
N ASP A 127 -17.47 -10.18 16.20
CA ASP A 127 -16.95 -10.39 17.56
C ASP A 127 -15.47 -10.82 17.55
N GLU A 128 -15.12 -11.76 16.66
CA GLU A 128 -13.74 -12.22 16.53
C GLU A 128 -12.79 -11.15 15.98
N ILE A 129 -13.28 -10.27 15.09
CA ILE A 129 -12.51 -9.17 14.50
C ILE A 129 -12.13 -8.18 15.60
N PHE A 130 -13.11 -7.73 16.40
CA PHE A 130 -12.84 -6.80 17.50
C PHE A 130 -12.01 -7.44 18.60
N LYS A 131 -12.21 -8.73 18.87
CA LYS A 131 -11.37 -9.49 19.80
C LYS A 131 -9.92 -9.55 19.33
N ALA A 132 -9.67 -9.80 18.04
CA ALA A 132 -8.33 -9.80 17.46
C ALA A 132 -7.64 -8.42 17.54
N LEU A 133 -8.42 -7.33 17.56
CA LEU A 133 -7.92 -5.96 17.75
C LEU A 133 -7.73 -5.59 19.25
N GLY A 134 -8.07 -6.50 20.18
CA GLY A 134 -8.03 -6.24 21.62
C GLY A 134 -9.17 -5.37 22.14
N VAL A 135 -10.24 -5.24 21.35
CA VAL A 135 -11.44 -4.45 21.69
C VAL A 135 -12.49 -5.38 22.26
N LYS A 136 -13.09 -5.00 23.40
CA LYS A 136 -14.15 -5.79 24.08
C LYS A 136 -15.44 -5.01 24.08
N ASP A 137 -16.56 -5.75 24.01
CA ASP A 137 -17.91 -5.23 24.16
C ASP A 137 -18.18 -3.99 23.27
N TYR A 138 -17.67 -4.04 22.04
CA TYR A 138 -17.82 -2.97 21.07
C TYR A 138 -18.83 -3.33 19.99
N GLN A 139 -19.80 -2.45 19.79
CA GLN A 139 -20.71 -2.50 18.66
C GLN A 139 -20.28 -1.44 17.65
N SER A 140 -19.98 -1.88 16.43
CA SER A 140 -19.57 -0.97 15.38
C SER A 140 -20.67 0.00 14.98
N ILE A 141 -20.27 1.26 14.74
CA ILE A 141 -21.19 2.34 14.29
C ILE A 141 -21.50 2.25 12.79
N LEU A 142 -20.67 1.56 12.03
CA LEU A 142 -20.81 1.29 10.61
C LEU A 142 -20.55 -0.20 10.35
N PRO A 143 -21.05 -0.76 9.25
CA PRO A 143 -20.76 -2.17 8.93
C PRO A 143 -19.27 -2.40 8.71
N VAL A 144 -18.78 -3.57 9.15
CA VAL A 144 -17.49 -4.09 8.74
C VAL A 144 -17.66 -4.69 7.35
N GLN A 145 -16.83 -4.28 6.39
CA GLN A 145 -17.00 -4.67 5.00
C GLN A 145 -15.67 -5.11 4.39
N ILE A 146 -15.74 -6.01 3.43
CA ILE A 146 -14.63 -6.29 2.52
C ILE A 146 -14.82 -5.39 1.31
N VAL A 147 -13.86 -4.50 1.08
CA VAL A 147 -13.87 -3.57 -0.05
C VAL A 147 -12.67 -3.84 -0.96
N TYR A 148 -12.91 -3.85 -2.25
CA TYR A 148 -11.90 -4.07 -3.28
C TYR A 148 -11.62 -2.77 -4.03
N THR A 149 -10.34 -2.38 -4.07
CA THR A 149 -9.82 -1.21 -4.82
C THR A 149 -8.58 -1.56 -5.66
N GLY A 150 -8.42 -2.82 -5.98
CA GLY A 150 -7.25 -3.47 -6.57
C GLY A 150 -6.82 -4.66 -5.73
N LEU A 151 -6.96 -4.54 -4.42
CA LEU A 151 -6.82 -5.60 -3.42
C LEU A 151 -8.04 -5.57 -2.49
N PRO A 152 -8.47 -6.72 -1.94
CA PRO A 152 -9.56 -6.77 -0.98
C PRO A 152 -9.04 -6.51 0.43
N ASP A 153 -9.58 -5.50 1.11
CA ASP A 153 -9.26 -5.17 2.49
C ASP A 153 -10.49 -5.23 3.40
N LEU A 154 -10.30 -5.65 4.65
CA LEU A 154 -11.33 -5.61 5.67
C LEU A 154 -11.38 -4.19 6.27
N MET A 155 -12.39 -3.43 5.89
CA MET A 155 -12.65 -2.07 6.37
C MET A 155 -13.36 -2.13 7.73
N ILE A 156 -12.65 -1.73 8.80
CA ILE A 156 -13.11 -1.90 10.19
C ILE A 156 -13.25 -0.53 10.84
N PRO A 157 -14.48 0.01 10.95
CA PRO A 157 -14.73 1.30 11.55
C PRO A 157 -14.68 1.24 13.08
N LEU A 158 -13.99 2.21 13.69
CA LEU A 158 -14.00 2.45 15.13
C LEU A 158 -14.69 3.77 15.44
N ARG A 159 -15.16 3.92 16.68
CA ARG A 159 -15.88 5.07 17.14
C ARG A 159 -15.07 6.36 17.13
N ASP A 160 -13.79 6.28 17.53
CA ASP A 160 -12.93 7.44 17.70
C ASP A 160 -11.44 7.10 17.58
N VAL A 161 -10.63 8.13 17.38
CA VAL A 161 -9.17 8.02 17.23
C VAL A 161 -8.49 7.49 18.50
N ALA A 162 -9.01 7.78 19.69
CA ALA A 162 -8.44 7.28 20.92
C ALA A 162 -8.55 5.76 21.02
N MET A 163 -9.69 5.18 20.56
CA MET A 163 -9.87 3.74 20.46
C MET A 163 -8.90 3.13 19.43
N LEU A 164 -8.72 3.76 18.27
CA LEU A 164 -7.77 3.34 17.24
C LEU A 164 -6.33 3.29 17.78
N GLN A 165 -5.91 4.31 18.52
CA GLN A 165 -4.58 4.38 19.11
C GLN A 165 -4.37 3.35 20.23
N ALA A 166 -5.43 2.97 20.94
CA ALA A 166 -5.38 2.02 22.06
C ALA A 166 -5.40 0.55 21.63
N LEU A 167 -5.52 0.24 20.35
CA LEU A 167 -5.57 -1.14 19.82
C LEU A 167 -4.36 -1.95 20.27
N LYS A 168 -4.62 -3.22 20.57
CA LYS A 168 -3.62 -4.24 20.90
C LYS A 168 -3.86 -5.47 20.02
N PRO A 169 -3.43 -5.38 18.73
CA PRO A 169 -3.73 -6.40 17.76
C PRO A 169 -3.03 -7.73 18.08
N ASP A 170 -3.77 -8.82 17.93
CA ASP A 170 -3.27 -10.20 17.92
C ASP A 170 -2.98 -10.58 16.46
N MET A 171 -1.71 -10.55 16.07
CA MET A 171 -1.27 -10.73 14.68
C MET A 171 -1.61 -12.12 14.14
N ASP A 172 -1.54 -13.17 14.98
CA ASP A 172 -1.87 -14.53 14.55
C ASP A 172 -3.38 -14.66 14.28
N ALA A 173 -4.20 -14.07 15.15
CA ALA A 173 -5.64 -14.03 14.95
C ALA A 173 -6.02 -13.21 13.70
N ILE A 174 -5.38 -12.05 13.47
CA ILE A 174 -5.60 -11.23 12.27
C ILE A 174 -5.23 -12.02 11.02
N ALA A 175 -4.05 -12.67 10.97
CA ALA A 175 -3.63 -13.48 9.84
C ALA A 175 -4.64 -14.60 9.52
N ALA A 176 -5.15 -15.29 10.55
CA ALA A 176 -6.14 -16.35 10.37
C ALA A 176 -7.48 -15.81 9.81
N ILE A 177 -7.91 -14.64 10.28
CA ILE A 177 -9.16 -14.00 9.83
C ILE A 177 -9.00 -13.49 8.40
N THR A 178 -7.92 -12.75 8.07
CA THR A 178 -7.67 -12.24 6.71
C THR A 178 -7.57 -13.39 5.70
N HIS A 179 -6.89 -14.49 6.06
CA HIS A 179 -6.85 -15.69 5.21
C HIS A 179 -8.25 -16.25 4.93
N ARG A 180 -9.11 -16.36 5.94
CA ARG A 180 -10.46 -16.92 5.79
C ARG A 180 -11.38 -16.05 4.93
N TYR A 181 -11.23 -14.72 5.02
CA TYR A 181 -12.01 -13.77 4.24
C TYR A 181 -11.37 -13.42 2.88
N GLU A 182 -10.24 -14.05 2.55
CA GLU A 182 -9.47 -13.76 1.34
C GLU A 182 -9.13 -12.24 1.23
N ALA A 183 -8.91 -11.59 2.38
CA ALA A 183 -8.54 -10.19 2.47
C ALA A 183 -7.02 -10.03 2.69
N VAL A 184 -6.48 -8.91 2.26
CA VAL A 184 -5.05 -8.59 2.42
C VAL A 184 -4.78 -8.07 3.83
N SER A 185 -5.60 -7.15 4.30
CA SER A 185 -5.35 -6.47 5.56
C SER A 185 -6.61 -6.26 6.41
N PHE A 186 -6.38 -5.93 7.69
CA PHE A 186 -7.32 -5.22 8.54
C PHE A 186 -7.06 -3.74 8.40
N HIS A 187 -7.87 -3.05 7.61
CA HIS A 187 -7.83 -1.60 7.49
C HIS A 187 -8.77 -0.97 8.53
N VAL A 188 -8.19 -0.64 9.68
CA VAL A 188 -8.94 -0.10 10.82
C VAL A 188 -8.91 1.41 10.79
N PHE A 189 -10.07 2.05 10.85
CA PHE A 189 -10.16 3.50 10.75
C PHE A 189 -11.10 4.12 11.76
N ALA A 190 -10.85 5.40 12.06
CA ALA A 190 -11.75 6.27 12.81
C ALA A 190 -11.79 7.64 12.15
N PHE A 191 -12.98 8.26 12.06
CA PHE A 191 -13.09 9.60 11.50
C PHE A 191 -12.32 10.63 12.33
N GLY A 192 -11.59 11.49 11.64
CA GLY A 192 -10.86 12.59 12.23
C GLY A 192 -11.75 13.82 12.47
N ASN A 193 -11.29 14.69 13.35
CA ASN A 193 -11.88 16.02 13.59
C ASN A 193 -10.80 17.13 13.64
N ASP A 194 -9.59 16.83 13.19
CA ASP A 194 -8.38 17.64 13.28
C ASP A 194 -7.86 18.10 11.91
N GLY A 195 -8.74 18.08 10.89
CA GLY A 195 -8.42 18.45 9.52
C GLY A 195 -8.16 17.28 8.59
N TYR A 196 -8.08 16.06 9.12
CA TYR A 196 -8.04 14.82 8.35
C TYR A 196 -9.42 14.15 8.31
N THR A 197 -9.74 13.50 7.19
CA THR A 197 -11.01 12.76 7.04
C THR A 197 -11.08 11.58 7.99
N ALA A 198 -9.99 10.83 8.09
CA ALA A 198 -9.87 9.67 8.96
C ALA A 198 -8.42 9.46 9.40
N HIS A 199 -8.26 8.78 10.53
CA HIS A 199 -7.01 8.17 10.98
C HIS A 199 -7.12 6.67 10.78
N VAL A 200 -6.02 6.04 10.39
CA VAL A 200 -6.01 4.62 10.04
C VAL A 200 -4.85 3.88 10.71
N ARG A 201 -5.04 2.58 10.91
CA ARG A 201 -3.98 1.60 11.19
C ARG A 201 -4.26 0.38 10.31
N ASP A 202 -3.24 -0.10 9.62
CA ASP A 202 -3.36 -1.17 8.64
C ASP A 202 -2.48 -2.35 9.04
N PHE A 203 -3.08 -3.54 9.14
CA PHE A 203 -2.42 -4.75 9.63
C PHE A 203 -2.52 -5.87 8.60
N ALA A 204 -1.39 -6.29 8.04
CA ALA A 204 -1.29 -7.34 7.02
C ALA A 204 -0.30 -8.47 7.41
N PRO A 205 -0.45 -9.09 8.60
CA PRO A 205 0.53 -10.07 9.10
C PRO A 205 0.61 -11.34 8.24
N LEU A 206 -0.41 -11.66 7.44
CA LEU A 206 -0.38 -12.76 6.47
C LEU A 206 0.74 -12.58 5.42
N TYR A 207 1.16 -11.35 5.17
CA TYR A 207 2.22 -10.98 4.22
C TYR A 207 3.53 -10.56 4.90
N ASP A 208 3.72 -10.94 6.17
CA ASP A 208 4.88 -10.55 7.00
C ASP A 208 4.96 -9.03 7.28
N ILE A 209 3.85 -8.31 7.18
CA ILE A 209 3.72 -6.88 7.50
C ILE A 209 2.84 -6.75 8.75
N PRO A 210 3.42 -6.72 9.96
CA PRO A 210 2.62 -6.60 11.18
C PRO A 210 1.74 -5.34 11.20
N GLU A 211 2.31 -4.21 10.78
CA GLU A 211 1.59 -2.94 10.62
C GLU A 211 2.26 -2.13 9.51
N GLU A 212 1.46 -1.69 8.54
CA GLU A 212 1.92 -0.87 7.42
C GLU A 212 2.10 0.58 7.88
N SER A 213 3.21 1.22 7.51
CA SER A 213 3.51 2.60 7.92
C SER A 213 2.54 3.62 7.31
N ALA A 214 2.18 3.41 6.06
CA ALA A 214 1.16 4.17 5.32
C ALA A 214 0.75 3.37 4.08
N THR A 215 -0.54 3.26 3.80
CA THR A 215 -1.07 2.53 2.66
C THR A 215 -1.85 3.45 1.72
N GLY A 216 -1.64 3.29 0.41
CA GLY A 216 -2.40 4.02 -0.61
C GLY A 216 -3.62 3.22 -1.07
N THR A 217 -3.45 1.92 -1.28
CA THR A 217 -4.49 1.01 -1.81
C THR A 217 -5.68 0.88 -0.87
N ALA A 218 -5.45 0.53 0.38
CA ALA A 218 -6.51 0.37 1.36
C ALA A 218 -7.21 1.71 1.69
N ASN A 219 -6.51 2.85 1.62
CA ASN A 219 -7.11 4.18 1.81
C ASN A 219 -8.00 4.64 0.63
N ALA A 220 -8.00 3.94 -0.49
CA ALA A 220 -8.87 4.21 -1.64
C ALA A 220 -10.24 3.51 -1.54
N ALA A 221 -10.43 2.67 -0.50
CA ALA A 221 -11.61 1.85 -0.26
C ALA A 221 -12.80 2.60 0.40
#